data_254fac9d4f4537f5e47ddb667ebddada
#
_entry.id   254fac9d4f4537f5e47ddb667ebddada
#
_cell.length_a   1.000
_cell.length_b   1.000
_cell.length_c   1.000
_cell.angle_alpha   90.00
_cell.angle_beta   90.00
_cell.angle_gamma   90.00
#
_symmetry.space_group_name_H-M   'P 1'
#
loop_
_entity.id
_entity.type
_entity.pdbx_description
1 polymer ?
#
loop_
_entity_poly.entity_id
_entity_poly.type
_entity_poly.pdbx_seq_one_letter_code
_entity_poly.pdbx_strand_id
1 'polypeptide(L)'
;MTALPSGLRIVTDANPLLRTAAIGLFVAAGSRHEREEEHGLSHLLEHMAFKGTGSRNAREIAETIENVGGDLNAETGVEQTGYFAHVLSEDAGLALDLLADIYCDSRFDAQELEREKNVIIQ
;
A
#
# COMPACT_ATOMS: atom_id res chain seq x y z
N MET A 1 -7.84 -10.48 -17.70
CA MET A 1 -8.36 -9.39 -16.83
C MET A 1 -9.78 -9.75 -16.39
N THR A 2 -10.07 -9.57 -15.10
CA THR A 2 -11.38 -9.81 -14.50
C THR A 2 -11.90 -8.52 -13.86
N ALA A 3 -13.14 -8.13 -14.15
CA ALA A 3 -13.79 -6.99 -13.51
C ALA A 3 -14.90 -7.52 -12.55
N LEU A 4 -14.86 -7.10 -11.30
CA LEU A 4 -15.87 -7.44 -10.32
C LEU A 4 -17.05 -6.45 -10.36
N PRO A 5 -18.23 -6.82 -9.87
CA PRO A 5 -19.39 -5.92 -9.80
C PRO A 5 -19.14 -4.63 -9.00
N SER A 6 -18.18 -4.66 -8.06
CA SER A 6 -17.72 -3.50 -7.28
C SER A 6 -16.93 -2.47 -8.11
N GLY A 7 -16.56 -2.80 -9.35
CA GLY A 7 -15.66 -2.00 -10.17
C GLY A 7 -14.17 -2.35 -10.02
N LEU A 8 -13.80 -3.19 -9.06
CA LEU A 8 -12.42 -3.66 -8.92
C LEU A 8 -12.02 -4.47 -10.15
N ARG A 9 -10.87 -4.13 -10.72
CA ARG A 9 -10.25 -4.86 -11.83
C ARG A 9 -9.05 -5.65 -11.35
N ILE A 10 -9.00 -6.92 -11.72
CA ILE A 10 -7.92 -7.84 -11.38
C ILE A 10 -7.21 -8.23 -12.67
N VAL A 11 -5.90 -8.00 -12.70
CA VAL A 11 -5.02 -8.39 -13.81
C VAL A 11 -3.98 -9.37 -13.27
N THR A 12 -3.83 -10.50 -13.94
CA THR A 12 -2.80 -11.49 -13.60
C THR A 12 -1.96 -11.79 -14.82
N ASP A 13 -0.66 -11.93 -14.61
CA ASP A 13 0.31 -12.41 -15.58
C ASP A 13 1.12 -13.54 -14.95
N ALA A 14 0.87 -14.76 -15.39
CA ALA A 14 1.46 -15.96 -14.81
C ALA A 14 2.71 -16.39 -15.58
N ASN A 15 3.84 -16.46 -14.89
CA ASN A 15 5.07 -17.03 -15.42
C ASN A 15 5.49 -18.24 -14.56
N PRO A 16 5.25 -19.47 -15.03
CA PRO A 16 5.53 -20.68 -14.25
C PRO A 16 7.02 -20.96 -14.03
N LEU A 17 7.90 -20.22 -14.70
CA LEU A 17 9.36 -20.34 -14.54
C LEU A 17 9.89 -19.52 -13.36
N LEU A 18 9.09 -18.60 -12.83
CA LEU A 18 9.47 -17.74 -11.71
C LEU A 18 8.94 -18.30 -10.39
N ARG A 19 9.76 -18.18 -9.35
CA ARG A 19 9.41 -18.51 -7.97
C ARG A 19 9.04 -17.28 -7.12
N THR A 20 8.92 -16.14 -7.75
CA THR A 20 8.56 -14.87 -7.12
C THR A 20 7.20 -14.41 -7.58
N ALA A 21 6.54 -13.61 -6.74
CA ALA A 21 5.31 -12.91 -7.06
C ALA A 21 5.49 -11.42 -6.77
N ALA A 22 5.04 -10.58 -7.70
CA ALA A 22 4.87 -9.16 -7.50
C ALA A 22 3.37 -8.86 -7.46
N ILE A 23 2.92 -8.20 -6.41
CA ILE A 23 1.51 -7.84 -6.22
C ILE A 23 1.43 -6.33 -6.12
N GLY A 24 0.54 -5.70 -6.89
CA GLY A 24 0.29 -4.27 -6.86
C GLY A 24 -1.19 -3.99 -6.65
N LEU A 25 -1.49 -3.05 -5.75
CA LEU A 25 -2.80 -2.46 -5.57
C LEU A 25 -2.72 -1.00 -6.02
N PHE A 26 -3.51 -0.63 -7.04
CA PHE A 26 -3.48 0.69 -7.64
C PHE A 26 -4.79 1.41 -7.41
N VAL A 27 -4.69 2.64 -6.93
CA VAL A 27 -5.82 3.54 -6.69
C VAL A 27 -5.74 4.68 -7.70
N ALA A 28 -6.82 4.94 -8.43
CA ALA A 28 -6.91 6.03 -9.39
C ALA A 28 -7.11 7.38 -8.66
N ALA A 29 -6.20 7.69 -7.75
CA ALA A 29 -6.10 8.94 -7.03
C ALA A 29 -4.64 9.29 -6.79
N GLY A 30 -4.26 10.51 -7.03
CA GLY A 30 -2.91 11.03 -6.87
C GLY A 30 -2.94 12.55 -6.75
N SER A 31 -1.81 13.21 -6.80
CA SER A 31 -1.67 14.64 -6.53
C SER A 31 -2.53 15.54 -7.43
N ARG A 32 -2.88 15.10 -8.63
CA ARG A 32 -3.80 15.84 -9.53
C ARG A 32 -5.21 15.99 -8.94
N HIS A 33 -5.63 15.08 -8.10
CA HIS A 33 -6.99 15.05 -7.53
C HIS A 33 -7.12 15.88 -6.25
N GLU A 34 -5.99 16.42 -5.77
CA GLU A 34 -5.95 17.28 -4.58
C GLU A 34 -6.47 18.68 -4.91
N ARG A 35 -7.27 19.22 -4.00
CA ARG A 35 -7.61 20.64 -4.02
C ARG A 35 -6.45 21.49 -3.52
N GLU A 36 -6.48 22.78 -3.72
CA GLU A 36 -5.38 23.69 -3.32
C GLU A 36 -5.06 23.58 -1.81
N GLU A 37 -6.09 23.42 -0.98
CA GLU A 37 -5.96 23.24 0.47
C GLU A 37 -5.55 21.81 0.90
N GLU A 38 -5.49 20.88 -0.05
CA GLU A 38 -5.16 19.46 0.18
C GLU A 38 -3.78 19.07 -0.37
N HIS A 39 -3.00 20.03 -0.85
CA HIS A 39 -1.69 19.73 -1.44
C HIS A 39 -0.80 18.92 -0.49
N GLY A 40 -0.33 17.77 -0.97
CA GLY A 40 0.49 16.83 -0.22
C GLY A 40 -0.30 15.75 0.52
N LEU A 41 -1.63 15.76 0.45
CA LEU A 41 -2.48 14.78 1.14
C LEU A 41 -2.22 13.34 0.65
N SER A 42 -2.08 13.15 -0.67
CA SER A 42 -1.83 11.82 -1.23
C SER A 42 -0.50 11.25 -0.74
N HIS A 43 0.54 12.07 -0.67
CA HIS A 43 1.85 11.69 -0.14
C HIS A 43 1.78 11.40 1.38
N LEU A 44 1.04 12.22 2.12
CA LEU A 44 0.81 11.97 3.55
C LEU A 44 0.08 10.64 3.79
N LEU A 45 -0.94 10.33 2.99
CA LEU A 45 -1.66 9.05 3.07
C LEU A 45 -0.75 7.85 2.77
N GLU A 46 0.16 7.99 1.81
CA GLU A 46 1.19 6.99 1.52
C GLU A 46 2.03 6.69 2.77
N HIS A 47 2.56 7.72 3.42
CA HIS A 47 3.33 7.58 4.66
C HIS A 47 2.51 6.95 5.79
N MET A 48 1.26 7.38 5.93
CA MET A 48 0.38 6.88 7.00
C MET A 48 -0.05 5.42 6.81
N ALA A 49 -0.04 4.91 5.58
CA ALA A 49 -0.45 3.54 5.27
C ALA A 49 0.35 2.48 6.04
N PHE A 50 1.64 2.76 6.33
CA PHE A 50 2.54 1.84 7.03
C PHE A 50 2.62 2.09 8.55
N LYS A 51 1.84 3.02 9.10
CA LYS A 51 1.87 3.40 10.53
C LYS A 51 0.95 2.58 11.42
N GLY A 52 0.22 1.66 10.86
CA GLY A 52 -0.62 0.72 11.57
C GLY A 52 -2.02 0.56 10.99
N THR A 53 -2.57 -0.60 11.23
CA THR A 53 -3.93 -0.99 10.85
C THR A 53 -4.73 -1.36 12.12
N GLY A 54 -5.97 -1.76 11.96
CA GLY A 54 -6.77 -2.29 13.06
C GLY A 54 -6.17 -3.55 13.70
N SER A 55 -5.47 -4.36 12.90
CA SER A 55 -4.93 -5.66 13.32
C SER A 55 -3.42 -5.69 13.53
N ARG A 56 -2.65 -4.74 13.00
CA ARG A 56 -1.19 -4.71 13.06
C ARG A 56 -0.67 -3.31 13.36
N ASN A 57 0.30 -3.19 14.26
CA ASN A 57 1.06 -1.95 14.41
C ASN A 57 2.13 -1.82 13.31
N ALA A 58 2.81 -0.67 13.22
CA ALA A 58 3.82 -0.41 12.18
C ALA A 58 4.96 -1.45 12.18
N ARG A 59 5.40 -1.88 13.37
CA ARG A 59 6.44 -2.90 13.50
C ARG A 59 5.96 -4.26 13.01
N GLU A 60 4.74 -4.65 13.36
CA GLU A 60 4.15 -5.92 12.93
C GLU A 60 3.95 -5.96 11.41
N ILE A 61 3.61 -4.84 10.77
CA ILE A 61 3.54 -4.72 9.30
C ILE A 61 4.92 -5.02 8.69
N ALA A 62 5.97 -4.35 9.18
CA ALA A 62 7.34 -4.54 8.69
C ALA A 62 7.83 -5.98 8.94
N GLU A 63 7.69 -6.50 10.15
CA GLU A 63 8.11 -7.86 10.50
C GLU A 63 7.36 -8.94 9.69
N THR A 64 6.08 -8.74 9.39
CA THR A 64 5.30 -9.69 8.60
C THR A 64 5.90 -9.93 7.22
N ILE A 65 6.29 -8.87 6.51
CA ILE A 65 6.88 -9.00 5.17
C ILE A 65 8.37 -9.38 5.23
N GLU A 66 9.13 -8.85 6.18
CA GLU A 66 10.55 -9.15 6.34
C GLU A 66 10.81 -10.61 6.73
N ASN A 67 9.97 -11.20 7.57
CA ASN A 67 10.08 -12.59 8.00
C ASN A 67 9.97 -13.60 6.86
N VAL A 68 9.34 -13.25 5.76
CA VAL A 68 9.27 -14.09 4.55
C VAL A 68 10.28 -13.64 3.48
N GLY A 69 11.20 -12.71 3.83
CA GLY A 69 12.20 -12.18 2.90
C GLY A 69 11.60 -11.33 1.79
N GLY A 70 10.40 -10.79 2.02
CA GLY A 70 9.69 -9.95 1.07
C GLY A 70 10.02 -8.47 1.22
N ASP A 71 9.44 -7.70 0.32
CA ASP A 71 9.57 -6.25 0.23
C ASP A 71 8.18 -5.64 0.07
N LEU A 72 7.94 -4.51 0.74
CA LEU A 72 6.69 -3.78 0.73
C LEU A 72 6.98 -2.30 0.52
N ASN A 73 6.31 -1.67 -0.44
CA ASN A 73 6.52 -0.28 -0.77
C ASN A 73 5.23 0.39 -1.27
N ALA A 74 5.25 1.71 -1.34
CA ALA A 74 4.20 2.49 -1.98
C ALA A 74 4.80 3.66 -2.77
N GLU A 75 4.03 4.17 -3.72
CA GLU A 75 4.41 5.28 -4.56
C GLU A 75 3.19 6.14 -4.86
N THR A 76 3.31 7.44 -4.61
CA THR A 76 2.30 8.43 -4.97
C THR A 76 2.70 9.14 -6.25
N GLY A 77 1.90 8.95 -7.29
CA GLY A 77 2.05 9.64 -8.58
C GLY A 77 1.06 10.79 -8.74
N VAL A 78 1.10 11.39 -9.91
CA VAL A 78 0.17 12.48 -10.29
C VAL A 78 -1.25 11.95 -10.47
N GLU A 79 -1.42 10.80 -11.11
CA GLU A 79 -2.70 10.23 -11.50
C GLU A 79 -3.16 9.10 -10.57
N GLN A 80 -2.22 8.42 -9.91
CA GLN A 80 -2.50 7.21 -9.14
C GLN A 80 -1.54 7.04 -7.97
N THR A 81 -1.98 6.27 -7.00
CA THR A 81 -1.15 5.77 -5.90
C THR A 81 -1.09 4.25 -5.99
N GLY A 82 0.11 3.69 -5.87
CA GLY A 82 0.36 2.26 -5.91
C GLY A 82 0.94 1.76 -4.60
N TYR A 83 0.50 0.58 -4.17
CA TYR A 83 1.07 -0.18 -3.05
C TYR A 83 1.55 -1.51 -3.60
N PHE A 84 2.79 -1.90 -3.29
CA PHE A 84 3.45 -3.05 -3.92
C PHE A 84 4.04 -3.99 -2.88
N ALA A 85 4.00 -5.27 -3.18
CA ALA A 85 4.73 -6.28 -2.44
C ALA A 85 5.47 -7.22 -3.41
N HIS A 86 6.70 -7.60 -3.06
CA HIS A 86 7.48 -8.61 -3.74
C HIS A 86 7.80 -9.72 -2.75
N VAL A 87 7.44 -10.94 -3.07
CA VAL A 87 7.60 -12.11 -2.20
C VAL A 87 7.92 -13.35 -3.02
N LEU A 88 8.22 -14.45 -2.36
CA LEU A 88 8.17 -15.76 -3.01
C LEU A 88 6.72 -16.13 -3.37
N SER A 89 6.54 -16.92 -4.41
CA SER A 89 5.19 -17.28 -4.90
C SER A 89 4.31 -17.94 -3.83
N GLU A 90 4.92 -18.71 -2.92
CA GLU A 90 4.23 -19.36 -1.81
C GLU A 90 3.68 -18.37 -0.77
N ASP A 91 4.25 -17.17 -0.69
CA ASP A 91 3.85 -16.10 0.24
C ASP A 91 2.93 -15.05 -0.39
N ALA A 92 2.48 -15.28 -1.64
CA ALA A 92 1.62 -14.33 -2.36
C ALA A 92 0.31 -14.03 -1.61
N GLY A 93 -0.28 -15.03 -0.97
CA GLY A 93 -1.49 -14.87 -0.15
C GLY A 93 -1.28 -13.97 1.06
N LEU A 94 -0.15 -14.12 1.76
CA LEU A 94 0.25 -13.26 2.88
C LEU A 94 0.47 -11.82 2.44
N ALA A 95 1.15 -11.62 1.32
CA ALA A 95 1.40 -10.29 0.77
C ALA A 95 0.10 -9.58 0.35
N LEU A 96 -0.83 -10.30 -0.26
CA LEU A 96 -2.15 -9.77 -0.62
C LEU A 96 -2.97 -9.40 0.61
N ASP A 97 -2.98 -10.23 1.65
CA ASP A 97 -3.65 -9.95 2.92
C ASP A 97 -3.08 -8.68 3.58
N LEU A 98 -1.76 -8.55 3.59
CA LEU A 98 -1.08 -7.37 4.15
C LEU A 98 -1.41 -6.09 3.38
N LEU A 99 -1.39 -6.12 2.05
CA LEU A 99 -1.77 -4.98 1.21
C LEU A 99 -3.24 -4.59 1.41
N ALA A 100 -4.13 -5.58 1.51
CA ALA A 100 -5.55 -5.34 1.77
C ALA A 100 -5.78 -4.72 3.16
N ASP A 101 -5.07 -5.19 4.19
CA ASP A 101 -5.12 -4.66 5.55
C ASP A 101 -4.67 -3.19 5.59
N ILE A 102 -3.53 -2.89 4.96
CA ILE A 102 -3.00 -1.52 4.84
C ILE A 102 -3.99 -0.60 4.12
N TYR A 103 -4.57 -1.05 3.02
CA TYR A 103 -5.47 -0.22 2.22
C TYR A 103 -6.85 -0.03 2.85
N CYS A 104 -7.43 -1.09 3.41
CA CYS A 104 -8.82 -1.09 3.88
C CYS A 104 -8.98 -0.70 5.34
N ASP A 105 -7.95 -0.87 6.17
CA ASP A 105 -8.06 -0.78 7.63
C ASP A 105 -6.95 0.05 8.30
N SER A 106 -6.37 1.01 7.57
CA SER A 106 -5.39 1.96 8.14
C SER A 106 -6.00 2.74 9.30
N ARG A 107 -5.24 2.86 10.39
CA ARG A 107 -5.70 3.53 11.62
C ARG A 107 -5.73 5.05 11.55
N PHE A 108 -4.81 5.64 10.78
CA PHE A 108 -4.62 7.09 10.72
C PHE A 108 -4.50 7.73 12.12
N ASP A 109 -3.64 7.15 12.96
CA ASP A 109 -3.42 7.64 14.32
C ASP A 109 -3.04 9.12 14.34
N ALA A 110 -3.70 9.91 15.20
CA ALA A 110 -3.55 11.35 15.23
C ALA A 110 -2.13 11.80 15.62
N GLN A 111 -1.43 11.06 16.48
CA GLN A 111 -0.06 11.40 16.88
C GLN A 111 0.92 11.10 15.76
N GLU A 112 0.75 9.97 15.08
CA GLU A 112 1.55 9.63 13.90
C GLU A 112 1.29 10.64 12.75
N LEU A 113 0.05 11.06 12.56
CA LEU A 113 -0.31 12.06 11.56
C LEU A 113 0.46 13.38 11.78
N GLU A 114 0.51 13.87 13.01
CA GLU A 114 1.25 15.10 13.34
C GLU A 114 2.77 14.92 13.18
N ARG A 115 3.31 13.74 13.45
CA ARG A 115 4.72 13.44 13.21
C ARG A 115 5.05 13.46 11.72
N GLU A 116 4.24 12.78 10.89
CA GLU A 116 4.45 12.70 9.45
C GLU A 116 4.28 14.05 8.74
N LYS A 117 3.35 14.89 9.16
CA LYS A 117 3.23 16.27 8.67
C LYS A 117 4.54 17.05 8.82
N ASN A 118 5.19 16.92 9.98
CA ASN A 118 6.47 17.60 10.22
C ASN A 118 7.61 17.05 9.35
N VAL A 119 7.56 15.80 8.94
CA VAL A 119 8.54 15.19 8.03
C VAL A 119 8.36 15.69 6.59
N ILE A 120 7.11 15.80 6.13
CA ILE A 120 6.78 16.19 4.75
C ILE A 120 7.01 17.69 4.49
N ILE A 121 6.84 18.53 5.52
CA ILE A 121 7.01 20.00 5.41
C ILE A 121 8.49 20.40 5.39
N GLN A 122 9.44 19.53 5.73
CA GLN A 122 10.89 19.75 5.62
C GLN A 122 11.41 19.43 4.20
#